data_01e442800b3cfd05d46dafcd717520df
#
_entry.id   01e442800b3cfd05d46dafcd717520df
#
_cell.length_a   1.000
_cell.length_b   1.000
_cell.length_c   1.000
_cell.angle_alpha   90.00
_cell.angle_beta   90.00
_cell.angle_gamma   90.00
#
_symmetry.space_group_name_H-M   'P 1'
#
loop_
_entity.id
_entity.type
_entity.pdbx_description
1 polymer ?
#
loop_
_entity_poly.entity_id
_entity_poly.type
_entity_poly.pdbx_seq_one_letter_code
_entity_poly.pdbx_strand_id
1 'polypeptide(L)'
;MCIRDRFARDLLSIVDGRLVWESLVERVSSISGPVWLTFDVDGLDGSLVPATGTPVPGGLSHWGSVELIENLFASGNCEVVGADVNEIVPGTEGSLTEFSAALIATKIVACHIANSESKIGE
;
A
#
# COMPACT_ATOMS: atom_id res chain seq x y z
N MET A 1 14.29 16.68 -2.96
CA MET A 1 13.30 15.59 -2.84
C MET A 1 13.41 14.73 -4.09
N CYS A 2 13.66 13.45 -3.98
CA CYS A 2 13.81 12.57 -5.13
C CYS A 2 12.49 11.84 -5.34
N ILE A 3 11.70 12.25 -6.34
CA ILE A 3 10.44 11.58 -6.71
C ILE A 3 10.80 10.45 -7.68
N ARG A 4 10.30 9.25 -7.41
CA ARG A 4 10.50 8.07 -8.25
C ARG A 4 9.17 7.38 -8.47
N ASP A 5 8.54 7.70 -9.58
CA ASP A 5 7.23 7.20 -9.94
C ASP A 5 7.28 5.83 -10.62
N ARG A 6 6.22 5.06 -10.46
CA ARG A 6 5.90 3.85 -11.23
C ARG A 6 4.48 3.97 -11.74
N PHE A 7 4.29 3.80 -13.02
CA PHE A 7 2.95 3.86 -13.61
C PHE A 7 2.26 2.50 -13.50
N ALA A 8 0.99 2.51 -13.11
CA ALA A 8 0.18 1.30 -12.96
C ALA A 8 0.17 0.43 -14.23
N ARG A 9 0.08 1.06 -15.42
CA ARG A 9 0.13 0.34 -16.71
C ARG A 9 1.41 -0.48 -16.90
N ASP A 10 2.53 -0.01 -16.35
CA ASP A 10 3.82 -0.68 -16.50
C ASP A 10 3.91 -1.88 -15.53
N LEU A 11 3.29 -1.77 -14.36
CA LEU A 11 3.20 -2.83 -13.35
C LEU A 11 2.28 -3.97 -13.78
N LEU A 12 1.30 -3.68 -14.62
CA LEU A 12 0.26 -4.62 -15.06
C LEU A 12 0.48 -5.12 -16.49
N SER A 13 1.62 -4.82 -17.12
CA SER A 13 1.96 -5.32 -18.45
C SER A 13 2.00 -6.86 -18.48
N ILE A 14 1.25 -7.48 -19.40
CA ILE A 14 1.17 -8.93 -19.51
C ILE A 14 2.52 -9.57 -19.90
N VAL A 15 3.38 -8.84 -20.59
CA VAL A 15 4.67 -9.35 -21.08
C VAL A 15 5.75 -9.27 -20.00
N ASP A 16 5.84 -8.13 -19.31
CA ASP A 16 6.92 -7.85 -18.37
C ASP A 16 6.41 -7.53 -16.95
N GLY A 17 5.09 -7.55 -16.74
CA GLY A 17 4.44 -7.10 -15.50
C GLY A 17 4.96 -7.81 -14.26
N ARG A 18 5.29 -9.09 -14.36
CA ARG A 18 5.84 -9.85 -13.24
C ARG A 18 7.23 -9.34 -12.83
N LEU A 19 8.13 -9.14 -13.78
CA LEU A 19 9.48 -8.63 -13.50
C LEU A 19 9.44 -7.20 -12.95
N VAL A 20 8.53 -6.38 -13.46
CA VAL A 20 8.34 -5.01 -12.97
C VAL A 20 7.77 -5.02 -11.55
N TRP A 21 6.83 -5.91 -11.26
CA TRP A 21 6.26 -6.08 -9.93
C TRP A 21 7.31 -6.54 -8.91
N GLU A 22 8.08 -7.58 -9.22
CA GLU A 22 9.18 -8.07 -8.39
C GLU A 22 10.20 -6.96 -8.10
N SER A 23 10.57 -6.18 -9.10
CA SER A 23 11.45 -5.02 -8.93
C SER A 23 10.85 -3.93 -8.04
N LEU A 24 9.52 -3.75 -8.05
CA LEU A 24 8.84 -2.83 -7.13
C LEU A 24 8.90 -3.34 -5.69
N VAL A 25 8.61 -4.62 -5.49
CA VAL A 25 8.68 -5.27 -4.17
C VAL A 25 10.10 -5.18 -3.60
N GLU A 26 11.12 -5.53 -4.38
CA GLU A 26 12.54 -5.40 -4.00
C GLU A 26 12.88 -3.96 -3.60
N ARG A 27 12.37 -3.00 -4.36
CA ARG A 27 12.61 -1.59 -4.09
C ARG A 27 11.94 -1.13 -2.79
N VAL A 28 10.70 -1.55 -2.53
CA VAL A 28 10.01 -1.27 -1.27
C VAL A 28 10.80 -1.87 -0.10
N SER A 29 11.26 -3.11 -0.24
CA SER A 29 12.07 -3.79 0.77
C SER A 29 13.46 -3.15 0.98
N SER A 30 13.98 -2.40 0.01
CA SER A 30 15.27 -1.70 0.11
C SER A 30 15.18 -0.30 0.73
N ILE A 31 13.99 0.18 1.05
CA ILE A 31 13.81 1.46 1.73
C ILE A 31 14.44 1.38 3.12
N SER A 32 15.19 2.42 3.50
CA SER A 32 15.92 2.45 4.77
C SER A 32 15.69 3.76 5.53
N GLY A 33 15.87 3.71 6.86
CA GLY A 33 15.68 4.84 7.75
C GLY A 33 14.22 5.06 8.16
N PRO A 34 13.87 6.21 8.74
CA PRO A 34 12.51 6.52 9.17
C PRO A 34 11.59 6.75 7.96
N VAL A 35 10.42 6.11 7.97
CA VAL A 35 9.41 6.14 6.89
C VAL A 35 8.07 6.60 7.45
N TRP A 36 7.44 7.56 6.79
CA TRP A 36 6.02 7.83 6.94
C TRP A 36 5.30 7.19 5.75
N LEU A 37 4.39 6.25 6.03
CA LEU A 37 3.61 5.55 5.00
C LEU A 37 2.29 6.28 4.77
N THR A 38 2.14 6.90 3.62
CA THR A 38 0.87 7.47 3.16
C THR A 38 0.22 6.54 2.15
N PHE A 39 -1.02 6.16 2.38
CA PHE A 39 -1.79 5.32 1.47
C PHE A 39 -3.05 6.05 1.02
N ASP A 40 -3.05 6.51 -0.23
CA ASP A 40 -4.23 7.10 -0.86
C ASP A 40 -5.05 5.99 -1.50
N VAL A 41 -6.31 5.83 -1.07
CA VAL A 41 -7.15 4.70 -1.53
C VAL A 41 -7.50 4.80 -3.02
N ASP A 42 -7.43 5.98 -3.62
CA ASP A 42 -7.60 6.16 -5.06
C ASP A 42 -6.46 5.56 -5.91
N GLY A 43 -5.35 5.15 -5.28
CA GLY A 43 -4.34 4.30 -5.89
C GLY A 43 -4.78 2.85 -6.14
N LEU A 44 -5.87 2.39 -5.50
CA LEU A 44 -6.50 1.11 -5.79
C LEU A 44 -7.34 1.19 -7.08
N ASP A 45 -7.60 0.03 -7.68
CA ASP A 45 -8.55 -0.03 -8.80
C ASP A 45 -9.92 0.55 -8.40
N GLY A 46 -10.49 1.40 -9.23
CA GLY A 46 -11.74 2.10 -8.96
C GLY A 46 -12.94 1.18 -8.69
N SER A 47 -12.88 -0.09 -9.10
CA SER A 47 -13.89 -1.09 -8.74
C SER A 47 -13.86 -1.46 -7.26
N LEU A 48 -12.74 -1.24 -6.56
CA LEU A 48 -12.58 -1.47 -5.13
C LEU A 48 -12.92 -0.23 -4.29
N VAL A 49 -12.85 0.95 -4.89
CA VAL A 49 -13.01 2.25 -4.21
C VAL A 49 -13.88 3.22 -5.03
N PRO A 50 -15.11 2.83 -5.36
CA PRO A 50 -15.96 3.66 -6.23
C PRO A 50 -16.37 5.01 -5.62
N ALA A 51 -16.22 5.18 -4.29
CA ALA A 51 -16.57 6.41 -3.57
C ALA A 51 -15.31 7.22 -3.16
N THR A 52 -14.16 7.05 -3.83
CA THR A 52 -13.07 8.02 -3.72
C THR A 52 -13.31 9.22 -4.63
N GLY A 53 -12.57 10.32 -4.42
CA GLY A 53 -12.72 11.54 -5.22
C GLY A 53 -12.41 11.36 -6.70
N THR A 54 -11.45 10.49 -7.03
CA THR A 54 -10.95 10.24 -8.39
C THR A 54 -10.82 8.74 -8.71
N PRO A 55 -11.93 7.97 -8.74
CA PRO A 55 -11.85 6.55 -9.03
C PRO A 55 -11.39 6.35 -10.48
N VAL A 56 -10.33 5.57 -10.69
CA VAL A 56 -9.79 5.24 -12.00
C VAL A 56 -9.66 3.74 -12.19
N PRO A 57 -9.91 3.20 -13.39
CA PRO A 57 -9.65 1.79 -13.67
C PRO A 57 -8.13 1.53 -13.81
N GLY A 58 -7.70 0.34 -13.47
CA GLY A 58 -6.30 -0.08 -13.64
C GLY A 58 -5.36 0.34 -12.50
N GLY A 59 -5.90 0.66 -11.33
CA GLY A 59 -5.13 0.85 -10.11
C GLY A 59 -4.61 -0.45 -9.50
N LEU A 60 -4.00 -0.37 -8.33
CA LEU A 60 -3.49 -1.53 -7.61
C LEU A 60 -4.63 -2.47 -7.18
N SER A 61 -4.35 -3.77 -7.23
CA SER A 61 -5.23 -4.74 -6.57
C SER A 61 -5.09 -4.65 -5.05
N HIS A 62 -6.11 -5.07 -4.32
CA HIS A 62 -6.05 -5.14 -2.87
C HIS A 62 -4.84 -5.97 -2.39
N TRP A 63 -4.66 -7.17 -2.97
CA TRP A 63 -3.58 -8.07 -2.57
C TRP A 63 -2.19 -7.56 -2.96
N GLY A 64 -2.06 -6.86 -4.08
CA GLY A 64 -0.80 -6.20 -4.44
C GLY A 64 -0.43 -5.11 -3.43
N SER A 65 -1.41 -4.32 -2.98
CA SER A 65 -1.19 -3.30 -1.95
C SER A 65 -0.78 -3.92 -0.61
N VAL A 66 -1.44 -5.02 -0.23
CA VAL A 66 -1.10 -5.79 0.97
C VAL A 66 0.34 -6.31 0.90
N GLU A 67 0.74 -6.88 -0.24
CA GLU A 67 2.10 -7.38 -0.46
C GLU A 67 3.16 -6.28 -0.30
N LEU A 68 2.91 -5.09 -0.86
CA LEU A 68 3.83 -3.96 -0.71
C LEU A 68 3.95 -3.51 0.75
N ILE A 69 2.84 -3.43 1.48
CA ILE A 69 2.83 -3.07 2.90
C ILE A 69 3.60 -4.13 3.71
N GLU A 70 3.30 -5.41 3.51
CA GLU A 70 3.98 -6.50 4.22
C GLU A 70 5.50 -6.48 3.97
N ASN A 71 5.93 -6.30 2.73
CA ASN A 71 7.36 -6.23 2.38
C ASN A 71 8.06 -5.01 2.96
N LEU A 72 7.38 -3.86 3.06
CA LEU A 72 7.94 -2.68 3.71
C LEU A 72 8.26 -2.97 5.18
N PHE A 73 7.33 -3.55 5.92
CA PHE A 73 7.50 -3.85 7.34
C PHE A 73 8.45 -5.03 7.58
N ALA A 74 8.36 -6.09 6.76
CA ALA A 74 9.16 -7.30 6.92
C ALA A 74 10.65 -7.13 6.56
N SER A 75 11.00 -6.10 5.80
CA SER A 75 12.36 -5.87 5.35
C SER A 75 13.38 -5.66 6.48
N GLY A 76 12.93 -5.11 7.61
CA GLY A 76 13.81 -4.74 8.72
C GLY A 76 14.77 -3.58 8.43
N ASN A 77 14.79 -3.06 7.20
CA ASN A 77 15.71 -2.00 6.77
C ASN A 77 15.21 -0.60 7.15
N CYS A 78 13.92 -0.44 7.34
CA CYS A 78 13.30 0.84 7.70
C CYS A 78 12.55 0.76 9.04
N GLU A 79 12.25 1.94 9.57
CA GLU A 79 11.36 2.12 10.70
C GLU A 79 10.14 2.91 10.25
N VAL A 80 8.96 2.27 10.22
CA VAL A 80 7.71 2.99 9.94
C VAL A 80 7.31 3.77 11.18
N VAL A 81 7.56 5.08 11.17
CA VAL A 81 7.33 5.99 12.30
C VAL A 81 5.92 6.53 12.37
N GLY A 82 5.15 6.38 11.30
CA GLY A 82 3.74 6.75 11.24
C GLY A 82 3.13 6.36 9.91
N ALA A 83 1.81 6.34 9.86
CA ALA A 83 1.06 6.06 8.64
C ALA A 83 -0.27 6.79 8.64
N ASP A 84 -0.81 7.03 7.45
CA ASP A 84 -2.17 7.50 7.23
C ASP A 84 -2.81 6.80 6.01
N VAL A 85 -4.14 6.85 5.97
CA VAL A 85 -4.95 6.35 4.85
C VAL A 85 -5.90 7.48 4.46
N ASN A 86 -5.80 7.95 3.22
CA ASN A 86 -6.47 9.14 2.72
C ASN A 86 -7.36 8.86 1.51
N GLU A 87 -7.97 9.93 0.98
CA GLU A 87 -8.81 9.94 -0.23
C GLU A 87 -10.12 9.14 -0.09
N ILE A 88 -10.61 9.00 1.14
CA ILE A 88 -11.91 8.37 1.44
C ILE A 88 -12.99 9.42 1.38
N VAL A 89 -13.97 9.27 0.50
CA VAL A 89 -15.19 10.08 0.51
C VAL A 89 -16.27 9.29 1.27
N PRO A 90 -16.73 9.79 2.44
CA PRO A 90 -17.74 9.08 3.22
C PRO A 90 -19.04 8.91 2.44
N GLY A 91 -19.53 7.67 2.37
CA GLY A 91 -20.85 7.35 1.82
C GLY A 91 -21.97 7.49 2.85
N THR A 92 -23.22 7.46 2.38
CA THR A 92 -24.39 7.44 3.25
C THR A 92 -24.67 6.06 3.86
N GLU A 93 -24.10 5.02 3.30
CA GLU A 93 -24.16 3.63 3.75
C GLU A 93 -22.77 3.04 3.62
N GLY A 94 -22.36 2.15 4.54
CA GLY A 94 -21.04 1.51 4.54
C GLY A 94 -20.68 1.01 3.15
N SER A 95 -19.77 1.72 2.49
CA SER A 95 -19.43 1.48 1.09
C SER A 95 -18.25 0.53 0.97
N LEU A 96 -18.09 -0.09 -0.21
CA LEU A 96 -16.92 -0.89 -0.51
C LEU A 96 -15.62 -0.09 -0.32
N THR A 97 -15.63 1.20 -0.61
CA THR A 97 -14.50 2.12 -0.40
C THR A 97 -14.08 2.18 1.06
N GLU A 98 -15.04 2.34 1.97
CA GLU A 98 -14.78 2.40 3.42
C GLU A 98 -14.23 1.07 3.93
N PHE A 99 -14.78 -0.06 3.46
CA PHE A 99 -14.26 -1.38 3.80
C PHE A 99 -12.85 -1.61 3.25
N SER A 100 -12.58 -1.23 2.01
CA SER A 100 -11.24 -1.35 1.41
C SER A 100 -10.23 -0.53 2.18
N ALA A 101 -10.57 0.71 2.54
CA ALA A 101 -9.71 1.58 3.35
C ALA A 101 -9.47 0.99 4.75
N ALA A 102 -10.52 0.50 5.41
CA ALA A 102 -10.41 -0.11 6.74
C ALA A 102 -9.53 -1.36 6.74
N LEU A 103 -9.60 -2.20 5.70
CA LEU A 103 -8.75 -3.37 5.55
C LEU A 103 -7.28 -2.98 5.38
N ILE A 104 -6.97 -1.96 4.58
CA ILE A 104 -5.60 -1.43 4.43
C ILE A 104 -5.10 -0.87 5.76
N ALA A 105 -5.89 -0.03 6.44
CA ALA A 105 -5.52 0.52 7.74
C ALA A 105 -5.25 -0.58 8.78
N THR A 106 -6.12 -1.59 8.83
CA THR A 106 -5.96 -2.75 9.73
C THR A 106 -4.68 -3.52 9.41
N LYS A 107 -4.36 -3.72 8.12
CA LYS A 107 -3.13 -4.39 7.69
C LYS A 107 -1.89 -3.60 8.14
N ILE A 108 -1.88 -2.28 7.98
CA ILE A 108 -0.77 -1.43 8.43
C ILE A 108 -0.55 -1.58 9.94
N VAL A 109 -1.63 -1.51 10.72
CA VAL A 109 -1.57 -1.68 12.18
C VAL A 109 -1.06 -3.07 12.56
N ALA A 110 -1.57 -4.12 11.93
CA ALA A 110 -1.15 -5.50 12.19
C ALA A 110 0.35 -5.71 11.89
N CYS A 111 0.84 -5.19 10.77
CA CYS A 111 2.25 -5.27 10.41
C CYS A 111 3.12 -4.48 11.39
N HIS A 112 2.67 -3.30 11.84
CA HIS A 112 3.39 -2.50 12.82
C HIS A 112 3.51 -3.22 14.18
N ILE A 113 2.45 -3.83 14.66
CA ILE A 113 2.46 -4.62 15.92
C ILE A 113 3.42 -5.81 15.79
N ALA A 114 3.29 -6.61 14.74
CA ALA A 114 4.14 -7.78 14.52
C ALA A 114 5.63 -7.40 14.45
N ASN A 115 5.96 -6.29 13.77
CA ASN A 115 7.34 -5.81 13.68
C ASN A 115 7.87 -5.28 15.02
N SER A 116 7.00 -4.71 15.85
CA SER A 116 7.37 -4.22 17.19
C SER A 116 7.64 -5.36 18.16
N GLU A 117 6.85 -6.43 18.11
CA GLU A 117 7.03 -7.62 18.96
C GLU A 117 8.32 -8.37 18.61
N SER A 118 8.71 -8.47 17.35
CA SER A 118 9.96 -9.11 16.93
C SER A 118 11.20 -8.39 17.49
N LYS A 119 11.16 -7.08 17.65
CA LYS A 119 12.26 -6.27 18.20
C LYS A 119 12.38 -6.34 19.73
N ILE A 120 11.36 -6.77 20.44
CA ILE A 120 11.35 -6.89 21.92
C ILE A 120 11.88 -8.28 22.34
N GLY A 121 11.84 -9.27 21.44
CA GLY A 121 12.25 -10.66 21.70
C GLY A 121 13.74 -10.95 21.43
N GLU A 122 14.51 -9.97 20.98
CA GLU A 122 15.97 -10.03 20.81
C GLU A 122 16.66 -9.31 21.99
#